data_87d929ebe69eabd70c5eddd09e7415e0
#
_entry.id   87d929ebe69eabd70c5eddd09e7415e0
#
_cell.length_a   1.000
_cell.length_b   1.000
_cell.length_c   1.000
_cell.angle_alpha   90.00
_cell.angle_beta   90.00
_cell.angle_gamma   90.00
#
_symmetry.space_group_name_H-M   'P 1'
#
loop_
_entity.id
_entity.type
_entity.pdbx_description
1 polymer ?
#
loop_
_entity_poly.entity_id
_entity_poly.type
_entity_poly.pdbx_seq_one_letter_code
_entity_poly.pdbx_strand_id
1 'polypeptide(L)'
;MRRNDPAQYAELRDEWWQPHGEFAALHWLAAWRAQHIPPAGRSGAVLVDLGCGGGLMGPHVAPLGYRHVGVDIGLPGLGLAREHGVAPVGGSVLAVPLADGCADVVLACEILEHVEDDVAVLAECARLLRPGGLLLLDTLAATRLSVLINVHLLERVPGGPPRGLHDPALFVDRGRLLAAADRLGLDLELVGLRPSMREAIAWKLGRRDLVTMKPHRWTGSVFAGIGRKR
;
A
#
# COMPACT_ATOMS: atom_id res chain seq x y z
N MET A 1 -2.34 -2.02 24.40
CA MET A 1 -1.99 -1.17 23.24
C MET A 1 -3.25 -1.02 22.39
N ARG A 2 -3.60 0.17 21.95
CA ARG A 2 -4.74 0.41 21.08
C ARG A 2 -4.42 -0.20 19.71
N ARG A 3 -5.40 -0.88 19.07
CA ARG A 3 -5.21 -1.37 17.69
C ARG A 3 -5.08 -0.18 16.73
N ASN A 4 -4.31 -0.39 15.66
CA ASN A 4 -4.09 0.62 14.63
C ASN A 4 -3.50 1.94 15.19
N ASP A 5 -2.51 1.83 16.08
CA ASP A 5 -1.81 2.98 16.64
C ASP A 5 -0.63 3.39 15.74
N PRO A 6 -0.65 4.60 15.14
CA PRO A 6 0.44 5.06 14.28
C PRO A 6 1.81 5.10 14.98
N ALA A 7 1.86 5.19 16.32
CA ALA A 7 3.11 5.17 17.07
C ALA A 7 3.90 3.87 16.90
N GLN A 8 3.23 2.74 16.63
CA GLN A 8 3.89 1.45 16.38
C GLN A 8 4.88 1.51 15.21
N TYR A 9 4.55 2.25 14.17
CA TYR A 9 5.43 2.40 12.99
C TYR A 9 6.72 3.17 13.31
N ALA A 10 6.67 4.09 14.27
CA ALA A 10 7.86 4.82 14.73
C ALA A 10 8.79 3.92 15.55
N GLU A 11 8.23 3.06 16.42
CA GLU A 11 8.97 2.10 17.23
C GLU A 11 9.66 1.03 16.37
N LEU A 12 9.06 0.68 15.23
CA LEU A 12 9.54 -0.34 14.30
C LEU A 12 10.36 0.24 13.12
N ARG A 13 10.91 1.46 13.28
CA ARG A 13 11.66 2.13 12.21
C ARG A 13 12.76 1.25 11.60
N ASP A 14 13.49 0.52 12.42
CA ASP A 14 14.64 -0.29 12.00
C ASP A 14 14.21 -1.61 11.32
N GLU A 15 12.94 -2.01 11.46
CA GLU A 15 12.36 -3.21 10.83
C GLU A 15 11.94 -3.00 9.36
N TRP A 16 11.73 -1.73 8.93
CA TRP A 16 11.21 -1.42 7.59
C TRP A 16 11.99 -2.07 6.45
N TRP A 17 13.31 -2.13 6.56
CA TRP A 17 14.20 -2.62 5.50
C TRP A 17 14.78 -4.00 5.78
N GLN A 18 14.25 -4.70 6.79
CA GLN A 18 14.67 -6.07 7.11
C GLN A 18 13.87 -7.08 6.28
N PRO A 19 14.50 -7.84 5.35
CA PRO A 19 13.78 -8.77 4.47
C PRO A 19 13.11 -9.93 5.21
N HIS A 20 13.53 -10.19 6.44
CA HIS A 20 12.95 -11.19 7.34
C HIS A 20 12.32 -10.58 8.60
N GLY A 21 12.14 -9.24 8.62
CA GLY A 21 11.52 -8.48 9.71
C GLY A 21 9.99 -8.53 9.68
N GLU A 22 9.40 -7.74 10.57
CA GLU A 22 7.94 -7.66 10.73
C GLU A 22 7.21 -7.07 9.52
N PHE A 23 7.92 -6.32 8.66
CA PHE A 23 7.39 -5.74 7.42
C PHE A 23 7.77 -6.53 6.16
N ALA A 24 8.25 -7.77 6.28
CA ALA A 24 8.66 -8.60 5.15
C ALA A 24 7.58 -8.72 4.06
N ALA A 25 6.30 -8.87 4.45
CA ALA A 25 5.18 -8.94 3.51
C ALA A 25 5.01 -7.67 2.67
N LEU A 26 5.35 -6.50 3.20
CA LEU A 26 5.31 -5.23 2.45
C LEU A 26 6.35 -5.19 1.33
N HIS A 27 7.52 -5.81 1.50
CA HIS A 27 8.51 -5.97 0.42
C HIS A 27 7.96 -6.85 -0.71
N TRP A 28 7.21 -7.93 -0.37
CA TRP A 28 6.62 -8.81 -1.37
C TRP A 28 5.53 -8.09 -2.17
N LEU A 29 4.70 -7.28 -1.48
CA LEU A 29 3.69 -6.43 -2.10
C LEU A 29 4.34 -5.34 -2.95
N ALA A 30 5.40 -4.67 -2.47
CA ALA A 30 6.13 -3.66 -3.24
C ALA A 30 6.68 -4.23 -4.56
N ALA A 31 7.26 -5.43 -4.53
CA ALA A 31 7.74 -6.10 -5.73
C ALA A 31 6.61 -6.48 -6.71
N TRP A 32 5.41 -6.79 -6.20
CA TRP A 32 4.23 -7.03 -7.03
C TRP A 32 3.69 -5.73 -7.63
N ARG A 33 3.55 -4.66 -6.85
CA ARG A 33 3.11 -3.33 -7.28
C ARG A 33 3.96 -2.79 -8.41
N ALA A 34 5.28 -2.93 -8.30
CA ALA A 34 6.24 -2.47 -9.30
C ALA A 34 5.98 -3.00 -10.71
N GLN A 35 5.46 -4.24 -10.82
CA GLN A 35 5.15 -4.87 -12.11
C GLN A 35 3.94 -4.23 -12.81
N HIS A 36 3.13 -3.43 -12.10
CA HIS A 36 1.93 -2.79 -12.61
C HIS A 36 2.11 -1.29 -12.87
N ILE A 37 3.27 -0.73 -12.53
CA ILE A 37 3.62 0.67 -12.77
C ILE A 37 4.41 0.76 -14.09
N PRO A 38 3.86 1.38 -15.14
CA PRO A 38 4.59 1.54 -16.39
C PRO A 38 5.75 2.53 -16.22
N PRO A 39 6.78 2.50 -17.08
CA PRO A 39 7.75 3.57 -17.13
C PRO A 39 7.08 4.93 -17.38
N ALA A 40 7.68 5.99 -16.88
CA ALA A 40 7.17 7.36 -17.03
C ALA A 40 7.06 7.73 -18.51
N GLY A 41 5.85 8.11 -18.94
CA GLY A 41 5.54 8.43 -20.33
C GLY A 41 6.01 9.84 -20.76
N ARG A 42 6.54 10.66 -19.82
CA ARG A 42 7.01 12.04 -20.08
C ARG A 42 8.05 12.45 -19.05
N SER A 43 8.86 13.43 -19.40
CA SER A 43 9.75 14.10 -18.44
C SER A 43 8.93 14.79 -17.35
N GLY A 44 9.39 14.72 -16.11
CA GLY A 44 8.73 15.31 -14.95
C GLY A 44 7.42 14.64 -14.56
N ALA A 45 7.17 13.39 -14.99
CA ALA A 45 6.04 12.59 -14.51
C ALA A 45 6.13 12.39 -12.99
N VAL A 46 4.99 12.44 -12.31
CA VAL A 46 4.90 12.37 -10.84
C VAL A 46 4.16 11.10 -10.42
N LEU A 47 4.77 10.36 -9.50
CA LEU A 47 4.12 9.30 -8.76
C LEU A 47 3.95 9.76 -7.31
N VAL A 48 2.72 9.72 -6.81
CA VAL A 48 2.37 10.03 -5.41
C VAL A 48 2.08 8.73 -4.67
N ASP A 49 2.75 8.51 -3.55
CA ASP A 49 2.62 7.33 -2.68
C ASP A 49 2.00 7.76 -1.35
N LEU A 50 0.73 7.42 -1.15
CA LEU A 50 -0.06 7.77 0.03
C LEU A 50 0.14 6.71 1.13
N GLY A 51 0.59 7.15 2.31
CA GLY A 51 1.02 6.24 3.37
C GLY A 51 2.35 5.57 3.02
N CYS A 52 3.33 6.34 2.52
CA CYS A 52 4.58 5.79 2.01
C CYS A 52 5.47 5.12 3.08
N GLY A 53 5.20 5.33 4.37
CA GLY A 53 5.97 4.77 5.48
C GLY A 53 7.48 4.96 5.32
N GLY A 54 8.24 3.88 5.40
CA GLY A 54 9.70 3.84 5.20
C GLY A 54 10.17 3.87 3.75
N GLY A 55 9.27 4.11 2.78
CA GLY A 55 9.63 4.32 1.37
C GLY A 55 9.97 3.04 0.59
N LEU A 56 9.38 1.90 0.91
CA LEU A 56 9.67 0.61 0.26
C LEU A 56 9.49 0.62 -1.26
N MET A 57 8.65 1.51 -1.79
CA MET A 57 8.49 1.68 -3.24
C MET A 57 9.65 2.44 -3.91
N GLY A 58 10.49 3.16 -3.15
CA GLY A 58 11.57 3.98 -3.69
C GLY A 58 12.47 3.28 -4.73
N PRO A 59 13.15 2.17 -4.38
CA PRO A 59 14.00 1.44 -5.31
C PRO A 59 13.28 0.89 -6.54
N HIS A 60 11.98 0.60 -6.42
CA HIS A 60 11.16 0.09 -7.51
C HIS A 60 10.73 1.20 -8.47
N VAL A 61 10.49 2.41 -7.97
CA VAL A 61 10.05 3.58 -8.76
C VAL A 61 11.22 4.30 -9.41
N ALA A 62 12.39 4.33 -8.77
CA ALA A 62 13.58 5.03 -9.26
C ALA A 62 13.95 4.71 -10.74
N PRO A 63 13.96 3.43 -11.19
CA PRO A 63 14.30 3.11 -12.58
C PRO A 63 13.19 3.47 -13.58
N LEU A 64 11.97 3.79 -13.11
CA LEU A 64 10.83 4.08 -13.96
C LEU A 64 10.76 5.54 -14.42
N GLY A 65 11.60 6.44 -13.87
CA GLY A 65 11.74 7.83 -14.30
C GLY A 65 10.69 8.81 -13.74
N TYR A 66 9.95 8.43 -12.69
CA TYR A 66 9.03 9.32 -11.98
C TYR A 66 9.76 10.17 -10.95
N ARG A 67 9.26 11.40 -10.72
CA ARG A 67 9.47 12.08 -9.45
C ARG A 67 8.56 11.39 -8.41
N HIS A 68 9.17 10.64 -7.51
CA HIS A 68 8.45 9.91 -6.46
C HIS A 68 8.21 10.82 -5.25
N VAL A 69 6.96 11.13 -4.95
CA VAL A 69 6.53 11.94 -3.80
C VAL A 69 5.80 11.02 -2.82
N GLY A 70 6.29 10.90 -1.60
CA GLY A 70 5.68 10.10 -0.54
C GLY A 70 5.00 10.97 0.49
N VAL A 71 3.73 10.70 0.79
CA VAL A 71 2.92 11.40 1.79
C VAL A 71 2.68 10.49 2.98
N ASP A 72 3.01 10.95 4.19
CA ASP A 72 2.78 10.20 5.43
C ASP A 72 2.65 11.16 6.62
N ILE A 73 1.98 10.72 7.69
CA ILE A 73 1.91 11.43 8.97
C ILE A 73 3.10 11.13 9.87
N GLY A 74 3.77 9.99 9.66
CA GLY A 74 4.86 9.46 10.46
C GLY A 74 6.23 10.06 10.08
N LEU A 75 6.68 11.10 10.77
CA LEU A 75 7.97 11.76 10.48
C LEU A 75 9.19 10.82 10.48
N PRO A 76 9.31 9.82 11.38
CA PRO A 76 10.41 8.85 11.33
C PRO A 76 10.44 8.03 10.05
N GLY A 77 9.27 7.59 9.56
CA GLY A 77 9.12 6.89 8.28
C GLY A 77 9.53 7.77 7.10
N LEU A 78 9.08 9.03 7.06
CA LEU A 78 9.44 9.99 6.03
C LEU A 78 10.95 10.27 5.95
N GLY A 79 11.64 10.27 7.11
CA GLY A 79 13.09 10.37 7.15
C GLY A 79 13.76 9.21 6.42
N LEU A 80 13.30 7.99 6.69
CA LEU A 80 13.78 6.77 6.05
C LEU A 80 13.43 6.73 4.56
N ALA A 81 12.20 7.12 4.19
CA ALA A 81 11.77 7.20 2.79
C ALA A 81 12.66 8.12 1.95
N ARG A 82 13.11 9.25 2.52
CA ARG A 82 14.07 10.16 1.88
C ARG A 82 15.39 9.49 1.56
N GLU A 83 15.91 8.66 2.47
CA GLU A 83 17.17 7.91 2.28
C GLU A 83 17.07 6.94 1.09
N HIS A 84 15.84 6.54 0.72
CA HIS A 84 15.53 5.61 -0.37
C HIS A 84 14.95 6.29 -1.62
N GLY A 85 15.21 7.61 -1.79
CA GLY A 85 14.90 8.32 -3.02
C GLY A 85 13.46 8.82 -3.16
N VAL A 86 12.68 8.78 -2.08
CA VAL A 86 11.32 9.34 -2.03
C VAL A 86 11.39 10.81 -1.59
N ALA A 87 10.73 11.72 -2.28
CA ALA A 87 10.56 13.10 -1.84
C ALA A 87 9.45 13.16 -0.77
N PRO A 88 9.79 13.35 0.52
CA PRO A 88 8.83 13.22 1.61
C PRO A 88 7.97 14.47 1.77
N VAL A 89 6.68 14.26 2.02
CA VAL A 89 5.69 15.30 2.35
C VAL A 89 4.95 14.86 3.61
N GLY A 90 5.06 15.64 4.68
CA GLY A 90 4.28 15.41 5.90
C GLY A 90 2.82 15.84 5.69
N GLY A 91 1.88 14.92 5.86
CA GLY A 91 0.47 15.23 5.68
C GLY A 91 -0.45 14.03 5.86
N SER A 92 -1.74 14.31 6.06
CA SER A 92 -2.78 13.28 6.14
C SER A 92 -3.16 12.82 4.74
N VAL A 93 -3.39 11.51 4.56
CA VAL A 93 -3.94 10.93 3.32
C VAL A 93 -5.41 11.31 3.11
N LEU A 94 -6.07 11.86 4.13
CA LEU A 94 -7.45 12.39 4.06
C LEU A 94 -7.51 13.85 3.58
N ALA A 95 -6.37 14.57 3.54
CA ALA A 95 -6.26 15.96 3.09
C ALA A 95 -4.81 16.18 2.61
N VAL A 96 -4.51 15.67 1.43
CA VAL A 96 -3.14 15.66 0.89
C VAL A 96 -2.71 17.07 0.44
N PRO A 97 -1.57 17.61 0.94
CA PRO A 97 -1.14 18.98 0.63
C PRO A 97 -0.44 19.07 -0.75
N LEU A 98 -1.07 18.55 -1.76
CA LEU A 98 -0.63 18.58 -3.16
C LEU A 98 -1.75 19.08 -4.06
N ALA A 99 -1.39 19.66 -5.20
CA ALA A 99 -2.33 20.23 -6.16
C ALA A 99 -3.18 19.14 -6.87
N ASP A 100 -4.37 19.52 -7.31
CA ASP A 100 -5.25 18.68 -8.13
C ASP A 100 -4.57 18.32 -9.45
N GLY A 101 -4.78 17.07 -9.92
CA GLY A 101 -4.26 16.61 -11.21
C GLY A 101 -2.75 16.59 -11.33
N CYS A 102 -2.00 16.62 -10.23
CA CYS A 102 -0.55 16.68 -10.24
C CYS A 102 0.14 15.33 -10.52
N ALA A 103 -0.58 14.20 -10.36
CA ALA A 103 0.00 12.86 -10.40
C ALA A 103 -0.36 12.10 -11.69
N ASP A 104 0.66 11.45 -12.27
CA ASP A 104 0.50 10.46 -13.35
C ASP A 104 0.12 9.10 -12.77
N VAL A 105 0.62 8.78 -11.57
CA VAL A 105 0.34 7.57 -10.79
C VAL A 105 0.07 7.94 -9.35
N VAL A 106 -0.94 7.34 -8.73
CA VAL A 106 -1.17 7.39 -7.28
C VAL A 106 -1.16 5.96 -6.74
N LEU A 107 -0.37 5.75 -5.69
CA LEU A 107 -0.39 4.55 -4.87
C LEU A 107 -1.15 4.85 -3.57
N ALA A 108 -2.07 3.96 -3.18
CA ALA A 108 -2.75 3.95 -1.90
C ALA A 108 -2.74 2.52 -1.35
N CYS A 109 -1.55 2.08 -0.95
CA CYS A 109 -1.24 0.68 -0.69
C CYS A 109 -1.05 0.43 0.81
N GLU A 110 -1.78 -0.57 1.38
CA GLU A 110 -1.79 -0.89 2.81
C GLU A 110 -2.04 0.37 3.67
N ILE A 111 -2.99 1.20 3.27
CA ILE A 111 -3.36 2.44 3.97
C ILE A 111 -4.88 2.54 4.24
N LEU A 112 -5.72 1.98 3.36
CA LEU A 112 -7.17 2.11 3.47
C LEU A 112 -7.73 1.45 4.73
N GLU A 113 -7.16 0.35 5.20
CA GLU A 113 -7.50 -0.36 6.44
C GLU A 113 -6.99 0.33 7.70
N HIS A 114 -6.27 1.43 7.57
CA HIS A 114 -5.73 2.21 8.68
C HIS A 114 -6.47 3.53 8.93
N VAL A 115 -7.47 3.85 8.11
CA VAL A 115 -8.24 5.10 8.19
C VAL A 115 -9.73 4.81 8.43
N GLU A 116 -10.42 5.74 9.09
CA GLU A 116 -11.86 5.62 9.35
C GLU A 116 -12.70 5.86 8.07
N ASP A 117 -12.20 6.65 7.13
CA ASP A 117 -12.86 6.98 5.87
C ASP A 117 -12.00 6.63 4.65
N ASP A 118 -12.06 5.38 4.24
CA ASP A 118 -11.40 4.86 3.04
C ASP A 118 -11.91 5.50 1.74
N VAL A 119 -13.18 5.96 1.74
CA VAL A 119 -13.76 6.69 0.59
C VAL A 119 -13.17 8.08 0.46
N ALA A 120 -12.87 8.78 1.57
CA ALA A 120 -12.19 10.06 1.53
C ALA A 120 -10.75 9.91 0.97
N VAL A 121 -10.02 8.86 1.34
CA VAL A 121 -8.71 8.57 0.72
C VAL A 121 -8.84 8.32 -0.78
N LEU A 122 -9.85 7.55 -1.20
CA LEU A 122 -10.10 7.31 -2.62
C LEU A 122 -10.45 8.61 -3.37
N ALA A 123 -11.18 9.55 -2.73
CA ALA A 123 -11.46 10.87 -3.29
C ALA A 123 -10.19 11.71 -3.46
N GLU A 124 -9.25 11.65 -2.50
CA GLU A 124 -7.93 12.28 -2.63
C GLU A 124 -7.13 11.65 -3.78
N CYS A 125 -7.14 10.31 -3.92
CA CYS A 125 -6.53 9.65 -5.06
C CYS A 125 -7.09 10.17 -6.39
N ALA A 126 -8.42 10.26 -6.50
CA ALA A 126 -9.08 10.78 -7.70
C ALA A 126 -8.74 12.26 -7.95
N ARG A 127 -8.67 13.09 -6.90
CA ARG A 127 -8.30 14.51 -7.00
C ARG A 127 -6.88 14.68 -7.52
N LEU A 128 -5.94 13.93 -6.94
CA LEU A 128 -4.51 14.02 -7.29
C LEU A 128 -4.19 13.52 -8.70
N LEU A 129 -4.91 12.51 -9.19
CA LEU A 129 -4.70 11.96 -10.51
C LEU A 129 -5.10 12.95 -11.61
N ARG A 130 -4.26 13.09 -12.62
CA ARG A 130 -4.66 13.68 -13.90
C ARG A 130 -5.61 12.74 -14.67
N PRO A 131 -6.41 13.23 -15.64
CA PRO A 131 -7.17 12.35 -16.54
C PRO A 131 -6.27 11.30 -17.19
N GLY A 132 -6.71 10.03 -17.22
CA GLY A 132 -5.93 8.88 -17.69
C GLY A 132 -4.84 8.38 -16.74
N GLY A 133 -4.62 9.05 -15.58
CA GLY A 133 -3.66 8.64 -14.57
C GLY A 133 -3.99 7.29 -13.95
N LEU A 134 -2.97 6.57 -13.50
CA LEU A 134 -3.07 5.22 -12.92
C LEU A 134 -3.26 5.29 -11.41
N LEU A 135 -4.29 4.61 -10.89
CA LEU A 135 -4.43 4.26 -9.48
C LEU A 135 -4.00 2.82 -9.26
N LEU A 136 -3.18 2.60 -8.27
CA LEU A 136 -2.87 1.29 -7.71
C LEU A 136 -3.10 1.32 -6.20
N LEU A 137 -3.91 0.41 -5.69
CA LEU A 137 -4.14 0.23 -4.27
C LEU A 137 -4.06 -1.25 -3.89
N ASP A 138 -3.79 -1.54 -2.64
CA ASP A 138 -4.04 -2.85 -2.04
C ASP A 138 -4.37 -2.67 -0.55
N THR A 139 -5.14 -3.62 0.01
CA THR A 139 -5.71 -3.51 1.35
C THR A 139 -6.36 -4.82 1.79
N LEU A 140 -6.92 -4.82 2.99
CA LEU A 140 -7.60 -5.94 3.62
C LEU A 140 -9.12 -5.86 3.46
N ALA A 141 -9.74 -6.95 2.99
CA ALA A 141 -11.19 -7.03 2.78
C ALA A 141 -11.98 -7.18 4.09
N ALA A 142 -13.12 -6.49 4.22
CA ALA A 142 -14.06 -6.60 5.32
C ALA A 142 -14.82 -7.95 5.29
N THR A 143 -14.10 -9.04 5.58
CA THR A 143 -14.66 -10.38 5.67
C THR A 143 -14.20 -11.10 6.94
N ARG A 144 -15.04 -12.01 7.46
CA ARG A 144 -14.68 -12.84 8.63
C ARG A 144 -13.39 -13.65 8.39
N LEU A 145 -13.19 -14.13 7.16
CA LEU A 145 -11.99 -14.90 6.82
C LEU A 145 -10.75 -14.03 6.76
N SER A 146 -10.86 -12.78 6.25
CA SER A 146 -9.77 -11.81 6.29
C SER A 146 -9.33 -11.52 7.73
N VAL A 147 -10.29 -11.29 8.63
CA VAL A 147 -10.02 -11.08 10.07
C VAL A 147 -9.34 -12.31 10.68
N LEU A 148 -9.84 -13.52 10.40
CA LEU A 148 -9.22 -14.75 10.89
C LEU A 148 -7.77 -14.88 10.43
N ILE A 149 -7.52 -14.65 9.15
CA ILE A 149 -6.16 -14.80 8.57
C ILE A 149 -5.25 -13.68 9.07
N ASN A 150 -5.59 -12.42 8.83
CA ASN A 150 -4.65 -11.30 9.00
C ASN A 150 -4.49 -10.88 10.47
N VAL A 151 -5.55 -11.00 11.29
CA VAL A 151 -5.50 -10.59 12.70
C VAL A 151 -5.25 -11.77 13.64
N HIS A 152 -5.96 -12.89 13.46
CA HIS A 152 -5.88 -13.99 14.41
C HIS A 152 -4.75 -14.98 14.11
N LEU A 153 -4.33 -15.12 12.85
CA LEU A 153 -3.24 -16.04 12.48
C LEU A 153 -1.94 -15.29 12.24
N LEU A 154 -1.88 -14.37 11.29
CA LEU A 154 -0.63 -13.75 10.84
C LEU A 154 0.00 -12.84 11.91
N GLU A 155 -0.77 -12.07 12.69
CA GLU A 155 -0.24 -11.29 13.82
C GLU A 155 0.36 -12.17 14.95
N ARG A 156 0.26 -13.50 14.87
CA ARG A 156 0.79 -14.45 15.85
C ARG A 156 1.93 -15.31 15.31
N VAL A 157 2.22 -15.21 14.04
CA VAL A 157 3.29 -15.98 13.39
C VAL A 157 4.59 -15.14 13.42
N PRO A 158 5.72 -15.70 13.86
CA PRO A 158 7.01 -14.99 13.78
C PRO A 158 7.32 -14.57 12.34
N GLY A 159 7.63 -13.30 12.14
CA GLY A 159 7.82 -12.67 10.83
C GLY A 159 6.51 -12.28 10.12
N GLY A 160 5.39 -12.34 10.82
CA GLY A 160 4.12 -11.74 10.40
C GLY A 160 4.01 -10.29 10.90
N PRO A 161 2.91 -9.58 10.55
CA PRO A 161 2.70 -8.22 10.99
C PRO A 161 2.64 -8.11 12.52
N PRO A 162 3.05 -6.97 13.09
CA PRO A 162 3.02 -6.72 14.53
C PRO A 162 1.63 -6.96 15.13
N ARG A 163 1.58 -7.43 16.37
CA ARG A 163 0.30 -7.64 17.06
C ARG A 163 -0.41 -6.30 17.30
N GLY A 164 -1.69 -6.27 16.92
CA GLY A 164 -2.52 -5.09 17.08
C GLY A 164 -2.32 -4.03 15.98
N LEU A 165 -1.60 -4.36 14.93
CA LEU A 165 -1.40 -3.48 13.79
C LEU A 165 -2.72 -3.18 13.07
N HIS A 166 -3.59 -4.17 12.90
CA HIS A 166 -4.84 -4.01 12.19
C HIS A 166 -6.06 -3.95 13.13
N ASP A 167 -6.98 -3.02 12.83
CA ASP A 167 -8.32 -2.98 13.43
C ASP A 167 -9.33 -3.56 12.44
N PRO A 168 -9.98 -4.70 12.73
CA PRO A 168 -10.97 -5.31 11.84
C PRO A 168 -12.15 -4.42 11.47
N ALA A 169 -12.45 -3.41 12.30
CA ALA A 169 -13.54 -2.47 12.04
C ALA A 169 -13.24 -1.54 10.85
N LEU A 170 -11.96 -1.39 10.49
CA LEU A 170 -11.48 -0.53 9.40
C LEU A 170 -11.25 -1.30 8.10
N PHE A 171 -11.45 -2.61 8.08
CA PHE A 171 -11.28 -3.39 6.86
C PHE A 171 -12.26 -2.94 5.77
N VAL A 172 -11.81 -2.99 4.52
CA VAL A 172 -12.45 -2.34 3.39
C VAL A 172 -13.60 -3.16 2.79
N ASP A 173 -14.80 -2.58 2.71
CA ASP A 173 -15.91 -3.13 1.95
C ASP A 173 -15.70 -2.90 0.45
N ARG A 174 -15.51 -3.99 -0.30
CA ARG A 174 -15.21 -3.95 -1.74
C ARG A 174 -16.36 -3.38 -2.57
N GLY A 175 -17.60 -3.64 -2.18
CA GLY A 175 -18.77 -3.10 -2.88
C GLY A 175 -18.88 -1.58 -2.71
N ARG A 176 -18.69 -1.09 -1.47
CA ARG A 176 -18.63 0.34 -1.16
C ARG A 176 -17.45 1.01 -1.90
N LEU A 177 -16.28 0.39 -1.91
CA LEU A 177 -15.09 0.91 -2.58
C LEU A 177 -15.32 1.06 -4.11
N LEU A 178 -15.85 0.03 -4.78
CA LEU A 178 -16.13 0.07 -6.22
C LEU A 178 -17.21 1.10 -6.56
N ALA A 179 -18.28 1.18 -5.77
CA ALA A 179 -19.32 2.18 -5.97
C ALA A 179 -18.80 3.61 -5.76
N ALA A 180 -17.87 3.82 -4.83
CA ALA A 180 -17.21 5.11 -4.63
C ALA A 180 -16.27 5.43 -5.81
N ALA A 181 -15.48 4.46 -6.26
CA ALA A 181 -14.58 4.61 -7.41
C ALA A 181 -15.35 5.08 -8.66
N ASP A 182 -16.47 4.43 -8.97
CA ASP A 182 -17.29 4.82 -10.12
C ASP A 182 -17.81 6.26 -10.03
N ARG A 183 -18.35 6.65 -8.85
CA ARG A 183 -18.80 8.04 -8.61
C ARG A 183 -17.68 9.08 -8.73
N LEU A 184 -16.44 8.69 -8.40
CA LEU A 184 -15.26 9.54 -8.48
C LEU A 184 -14.59 9.54 -9.87
N GLY A 185 -15.17 8.83 -10.84
CA GLY A 185 -14.60 8.74 -12.18
C GLY A 185 -13.35 7.85 -12.27
N LEU A 186 -13.27 6.84 -11.43
CA LEU A 186 -12.18 5.85 -11.43
C LEU A 186 -12.72 4.53 -12.01
N ASP A 187 -12.13 4.06 -13.09
CA ASP A 187 -12.37 2.70 -13.60
C ASP A 187 -11.46 1.75 -12.82
N LEU A 188 -12.01 1.07 -11.82
CA LEU A 188 -11.25 0.25 -10.86
C LEU A 188 -11.61 -1.23 -10.97
N GLU A 189 -10.62 -2.07 -11.18
CA GLU A 189 -10.74 -3.54 -11.16
C GLU A 189 -10.05 -4.11 -9.93
N LEU A 190 -10.66 -5.13 -9.29
CA LEU A 190 -10.11 -5.77 -8.10
C LEU A 190 -9.57 -7.16 -8.42
N VAL A 191 -8.43 -7.48 -7.83
CA VAL A 191 -7.79 -8.79 -7.89
C VAL A 191 -7.34 -9.23 -6.51
N GLY A 192 -7.59 -10.49 -6.14
CA GLY A 192 -7.08 -11.03 -4.88
C GLY A 192 -5.57 -11.29 -4.95
N LEU A 193 -4.88 -11.15 -3.82
CA LEU A 193 -3.46 -11.43 -3.70
C LEU A 193 -3.19 -12.49 -2.65
N ARG A 194 -2.24 -13.38 -2.93
CA ARG A 194 -1.72 -14.35 -1.96
C ARG A 194 -0.24 -14.62 -2.19
N PRO A 195 0.53 -14.91 -1.15
CA PRO A 195 1.92 -15.32 -1.33
C PRO A 195 2.03 -16.69 -2.00
N SER A 196 3.10 -16.92 -2.73
CA SER A 196 3.51 -18.23 -3.20
C SER A 196 3.90 -19.11 -2.01
N MET A 197 3.09 -20.11 -1.66
CA MET A 197 3.32 -20.96 -0.48
C MET A 197 4.68 -21.65 -0.48
N ARG A 198 5.14 -22.15 -1.63
CA ARG A 198 6.48 -22.76 -1.75
C ARG A 198 7.58 -21.76 -1.40
N GLU A 199 7.44 -20.53 -1.88
CA GLU A 199 8.43 -19.48 -1.65
C GLU A 199 8.34 -18.94 -0.22
N ALA A 200 7.15 -18.84 0.37
CA ALA A 200 6.96 -18.48 1.77
C ALA A 200 7.64 -19.49 2.72
N ILE A 201 7.57 -20.79 2.41
CA ILE A 201 8.30 -21.82 3.15
C ILE A 201 9.81 -21.61 2.97
N ALA A 202 10.30 -21.38 1.76
CA ALA A 202 11.72 -21.14 1.50
C ALA A 202 12.22 -19.85 2.20
N TRP A 203 11.41 -18.78 2.22
CA TRP A 203 11.67 -17.56 2.97
C TRP A 203 11.78 -17.83 4.48
N LYS A 204 10.83 -18.58 5.04
CA LYS A 204 10.85 -18.95 6.46
C LYS A 204 12.09 -19.79 6.85
N LEU A 205 12.66 -20.53 5.90
CA LEU A 205 13.90 -21.30 6.07
C LEU A 205 15.17 -20.47 5.79
N GLY A 206 15.07 -19.16 5.57
CA GLY A 206 16.20 -18.28 5.26
C GLY A 206 16.86 -18.54 3.91
N ARG A 207 16.15 -19.21 2.97
CA ARG A 207 16.70 -19.59 1.66
C ARG A 207 16.41 -18.56 0.56
N ARG A 208 15.63 -17.54 0.85
CA ARG A 208 15.31 -16.40 -0.02
C ARG A 208 14.73 -15.24 0.76
N ASP A 209 14.90 -14.01 0.24
CA ASP A 209 14.47 -12.79 0.90
C ASP A 209 13.10 -12.30 0.43
N LEU A 210 12.68 -12.67 -0.77
CA LEU A 210 11.41 -12.23 -1.34
C LEU A 210 10.49 -13.42 -1.65
N VAL A 211 9.17 -13.18 -1.51
CA VAL A 211 8.12 -14.12 -1.88
C VAL A 211 7.26 -13.47 -2.97
N THR A 212 7.00 -14.20 -4.04
CA THR A 212 6.15 -13.74 -5.13
C THR A 212 4.68 -13.69 -4.68
N MET A 213 4.06 -12.52 -4.78
CA MET A 213 2.62 -12.36 -4.65
C MET A 213 1.93 -12.81 -5.93
N LYS A 214 0.96 -13.71 -5.80
CA LYS A 214 0.22 -14.29 -6.93
C LYS A 214 -1.19 -13.75 -6.98
N PRO A 215 -1.63 -13.22 -8.14
CA PRO A 215 -3.01 -12.79 -8.31
C PRO A 215 -3.95 -13.99 -8.38
N HIS A 216 -5.20 -13.79 -7.94
CA HIS A 216 -6.28 -14.78 -8.06
C HIS A 216 -7.66 -14.09 -8.04
N ARG A 217 -8.73 -14.83 -8.38
CA ARG A 217 -10.07 -14.24 -8.56
C ARG A 217 -10.80 -13.89 -7.25
N TRP A 218 -10.44 -14.51 -6.15
CA TRP A 218 -11.10 -14.30 -4.87
C TRP A 218 -10.49 -13.13 -4.11
N THR A 219 -11.26 -12.08 -3.86
CA THR A 219 -10.82 -10.81 -3.24
C THR A 219 -11.17 -10.71 -1.74
N GLY A 220 -11.42 -11.81 -1.07
CA GLY A 220 -11.97 -11.81 0.30
C GLY A 220 -10.94 -11.77 1.44
N SER A 221 -9.65 -11.56 1.17
CA SER A 221 -8.61 -11.32 2.17
C SER A 221 -7.76 -10.13 1.74
N VAL A 222 -6.49 -10.29 1.40
CA VAL A 222 -5.71 -9.25 0.74
C VAL A 222 -6.18 -9.11 -0.71
N PHE A 223 -6.42 -7.89 -1.15
CA PHE A 223 -6.76 -7.62 -2.54
C PHE A 223 -6.09 -6.33 -3.03
N ALA A 224 -5.85 -6.25 -4.32
CA ALA A 224 -5.43 -5.03 -4.99
C ALA A 224 -6.52 -4.47 -5.89
N GLY A 225 -6.48 -3.17 -6.13
CA GLY A 225 -7.25 -2.47 -7.11
C GLY A 225 -6.32 -1.77 -8.10
N ILE A 226 -6.57 -1.96 -9.38
CA ILE A 226 -5.85 -1.30 -10.48
C ILE A 226 -6.88 -0.55 -11.30
N GLY A 227 -6.67 0.75 -11.49
CA GLY A 227 -7.65 1.57 -12.19
C GLY A 227 -7.07 2.80 -12.86
N ARG A 228 -7.93 3.50 -13.62
CA ARG A 228 -7.57 4.77 -14.25
C ARG A 228 -8.63 5.81 -14.01
N LYS A 229 -8.19 7.07 -13.88
CA LYS A 229 -9.12 8.21 -13.87
C LYS A 229 -9.66 8.46 -15.28
N ARG A 230 -10.98 8.52 -15.40
CA ARG A 230 -11.70 8.90 -16.63
C ARG A 230 -11.41 10.34 -17.04
#